data_c7dd33121c997384eea9fd940eaaa397
#
_entry.id   c7dd33121c997384eea9fd940eaaa397
#
_cell.length_a   1.000
_cell.length_b   1.000
_cell.length_c   1.000
_cell.angle_alpha   90.00
_cell.angle_beta   90.00
_cell.angle_gamma   90.00
#
_symmetry.space_group_name_H-M   'P 1'
#
loop_
_entity.id
_entity.type
_entity.pdbx_description
1 polymer ?
#
loop_
_entity_poly.entity_id
_entity_poly.type
_entity_poly.pdbx_seq_one_letter_code
_entity_poly.pdbx_strand_id
1 'polypeptide(L)'
;MEDNQERLQQRLYRMFGTDVAPAFYFSNAAKPLGGGLDQQIETFRREHPDTNLVIIDKLQKVRESGNEKCSYASDYEIISKLKSLAEKLRICLLLVHHTRKQQAEDRFDMISGTNGLLGCADGALILQKEFRTAKTATLDISGRDQQDQRLYLSRDEQTLAWNLERKETELWNAPPDPVLSAVASLVTPENTKWCGSSTELAAALGTELKPNALSMRLNIRAAKLEQDYHIRYESIRTHAGRQIILTYLR
;
A
#
# COMPACT_ATOMS: atom_id res chain seq x y z
N MET A 1 3.16 22.92 -0.96
CA MET A 1 1.92 22.15 -0.86
C MET A 1 1.18 22.16 -2.19
N GLU A 2 0.34 21.19 -2.49
CA GLU A 2 -0.40 21.11 -3.77
C GLU A 2 -1.69 21.95 -3.74
N ASP A 3 -2.29 22.09 -2.58
CA ASP A 3 -3.50 22.89 -2.40
C ASP A 3 -3.17 24.34 -1.96
N ASN A 4 -3.90 25.29 -2.53
CA ASN A 4 -3.86 26.67 -2.07
C ASN A 4 -4.80 26.85 -0.87
N GLN A 5 -4.67 28.02 -0.20
CA GLN A 5 -5.44 28.33 1.01
C GLN A 5 -6.95 28.32 0.77
N GLU A 6 -7.41 28.91 -0.32
CA GLU A 6 -8.82 29.02 -0.68
C GLU A 6 -9.46 27.62 -0.87
N ARG A 7 -8.78 26.73 -1.60
CA ARG A 7 -9.25 25.37 -1.84
C ARG A 7 -9.32 24.55 -0.57
N LEU A 8 -8.34 24.71 0.34
CA LEU A 8 -8.34 24.06 1.62
C LEU A 8 -9.50 24.56 2.49
N GLN A 9 -9.71 25.87 2.54
CA GLN A 9 -10.83 26.48 3.25
C GLN A 9 -12.19 26.01 2.73
N GLN A 10 -12.37 25.94 1.42
CA GLN A 10 -13.60 25.40 0.82
C GLN A 10 -13.84 23.95 1.20
N ARG A 11 -12.80 23.11 1.25
CA ARG A 11 -12.93 21.71 1.69
C ARG A 11 -13.31 21.61 3.17
N LEU A 12 -12.65 22.38 4.02
CA LEU A 12 -12.97 22.42 5.46
C LEU A 12 -14.41 22.85 5.69
N TYR A 13 -14.86 23.88 4.96
CA TYR A 13 -16.25 24.32 5.03
C TYR A 13 -17.24 23.23 4.61
N ARG A 14 -16.94 22.48 3.56
CA ARG A 14 -17.79 21.34 3.15
C ARG A 14 -17.80 20.20 4.16
N MET A 15 -16.67 19.92 4.82
CA MET A 15 -16.55 18.83 5.78
C MET A 15 -17.17 19.14 7.15
N PHE A 16 -17.02 20.37 7.61
CA PHE A 16 -17.34 20.77 8.99
C PHE A 16 -18.39 21.89 9.09
N GLY A 17 -18.83 22.47 7.98
CA GLY A 17 -19.70 23.64 7.98
C GLY A 17 -18.93 24.93 8.31
N THR A 18 -19.55 25.82 9.10
CA THR A 18 -18.95 27.12 9.44
C THR A 18 -17.90 27.05 10.55
N ASP A 19 -17.94 26.01 11.37
CA ASP A 19 -17.06 25.89 12.55
C ASP A 19 -15.87 24.98 12.23
N VAL A 20 -14.76 25.59 11.87
CA VAL A 20 -13.47 24.89 11.75
C VAL A 20 -12.98 24.56 13.17
N ALA A 21 -12.46 23.34 13.36
CA ALA A 21 -11.88 22.94 14.63
C ALA A 21 -10.85 23.98 15.13
N PRO A 22 -10.98 24.52 16.34
CA PRO A 22 -10.14 25.63 16.80
C PRO A 22 -8.65 25.30 16.90
N ALA A 23 -8.29 24.02 16.86
CA ALA A 23 -6.92 23.52 16.91
C ALA A 23 -6.38 23.04 15.56
N PHE A 24 -6.98 23.50 14.45
CA PHE A 24 -6.52 23.15 13.10
C PHE A 24 -5.73 24.32 12.48
N TYR A 25 -4.45 24.05 12.22
CA TYR A 25 -3.53 25.00 11.60
C TYR A 25 -2.99 24.42 10.29
N PHE A 26 -2.69 25.26 9.31
CA PHE A 26 -2.04 24.83 8.08
C PHE A 26 -1.05 25.86 7.54
N SER A 27 -0.07 25.40 6.80
CA SER A 27 0.91 26.22 6.10
C SER A 27 1.08 25.76 4.67
N ASN A 28 1.08 26.69 3.73
CA ASN A 28 1.35 26.41 2.31
C ASN A 28 2.84 26.34 2.01
N ALA A 29 3.68 26.80 2.94
CA ALA A 29 5.13 26.81 2.80
C ALA A 29 5.77 25.88 3.82
N ALA A 30 6.57 24.92 3.34
CA ALA A 30 7.40 24.07 4.15
C ALA A 30 8.85 24.20 3.68
N LYS A 31 9.78 24.34 4.62
CA LYS A 31 11.20 24.28 4.34
C LYS A 31 11.60 22.84 4.03
N PRO A 32 12.67 22.61 3.26
CA PRO A 32 13.18 21.25 3.05
C PRO A 32 13.78 20.69 4.34
N LEU A 33 13.80 19.37 4.45
CA LEU A 33 14.54 18.65 5.48
C LEU A 33 16.04 18.99 5.33
N GLY A 34 16.73 19.31 6.44
CA GLY A 34 18.09 19.86 6.38
C GLY A 34 18.18 21.35 6.04
N GLY A 35 17.13 21.94 5.50
CA GLY A 35 17.01 23.38 5.19
C GLY A 35 16.11 24.16 6.16
N GLY A 36 15.77 23.58 7.31
CA GLY A 36 15.05 24.27 8.40
C GLY A 36 13.63 23.80 8.63
N LEU A 37 13.20 22.65 8.10
CA LEU A 37 11.89 22.05 8.40
C LEU A 37 11.77 21.71 9.89
N ASP A 38 12.83 21.16 10.47
CA ASP A 38 12.95 20.84 11.89
C ASP A 38 12.71 22.07 12.77
N GLN A 39 13.40 23.17 12.50
CA GLN A 39 13.22 24.42 13.23
C GLN A 39 11.80 25.00 13.03
N GLN A 40 11.23 24.85 11.83
CA GLN A 40 9.87 25.29 11.55
C GLN A 40 8.85 24.53 12.44
N ILE A 41 8.96 23.21 12.52
CA ILE A 41 8.09 22.36 13.35
C ILE A 41 8.34 22.63 14.85
N GLU A 42 9.59 22.76 15.28
CA GLU A 42 9.95 23.08 16.66
C GLU A 42 9.39 24.44 17.10
N THR A 43 9.50 25.45 16.26
CA THR A 43 8.95 26.79 16.55
C THR A 43 7.44 26.72 16.67
N PHE A 44 6.77 26.05 15.72
CA PHE A 44 5.32 25.89 15.79
C PHE A 44 4.89 25.14 17.05
N ARG A 45 5.57 24.05 17.41
CA ARG A 45 5.27 23.27 18.63
C ARG A 45 5.46 24.07 19.91
N ARG A 46 6.42 24.99 19.94
CA ARG A 46 6.64 25.91 21.07
C ARG A 46 5.52 26.95 21.18
N GLU A 47 5.03 27.46 20.04
CA GLU A 47 3.92 28.43 20.00
C GLU A 47 2.57 27.78 20.27
N HIS A 48 2.42 26.49 19.90
CA HIS A 48 1.23 25.67 20.09
C HIS A 48 1.53 24.41 20.87
N PRO A 49 1.66 24.50 22.22
CA PRO A 49 2.09 23.38 23.05
C PRO A 49 1.18 22.15 23.03
N ASP A 50 -0.08 22.29 22.64
CA ASP A 50 -1.05 21.19 22.57
C ASP A 50 -1.04 20.44 21.22
N THR A 51 -0.09 20.76 20.32
CA THR A 51 0.05 20.08 19.04
C THR A 51 0.45 18.62 19.26
N ASN A 52 -0.37 17.67 18.85
CA ASN A 52 -0.11 16.24 18.96
C ASN A 52 0.14 15.58 17.59
N LEU A 53 -0.30 16.20 16.50
CA LEU A 53 -0.20 15.67 15.14
C LEU A 53 0.32 16.74 14.18
N VAL A 54 1.33 16.41 13.40
CA VAL A 54 1.79 17.21 12.26
C VAL A 54 1.69 16.36 11.00
N ILE A 55 1.01 16.88 9.99
CA ILE A 55 0.82 16.21 8.70
C ILE A 55 1.69 16.89 7.65
N ILE A 56 2.52 16.11 6.96
CA ILE A 56 3.36 16.59 5.85
C ILE A 56 2.80 16.03 4.54
N ASP A 57 2.11 16.85 3.78
CA ASP A 57 1.54 16.53 2.47
C ASP A 57 2.26 17.33 1.38
N LYS A 58 3.20 16.74 0.69
CA LYS A 58 3.66 15.34 0.67
C LYS A 58 5.16 15.29 0.96
N LEU A 59 5.66 14.15 1.38
CA LEU A 59 7.09 13.91 1.69
C LEU A 59 8.03 14.41 0.58
N GLN A 60 7.67 14.22 -0.70
CA GLN A 60 8.47 14.66 -1.84
C GLN A 60 8.79 16.17 -1.85
N LYS A 61 7.91 17.00 -1.26
CA LYS A 61 8.08 18.46 -1.23
C LYS A 61 9.09 18.93 -0.18
N VAL A 62 9.33 18.12 0.84
CA VAL A 62 10.26 18.44 1.93
C VAL A 62 11.60 17.70 1.82
N ARG A 63 11.78 16.87 0.78
CA ARG A 63 13.09 16.29 0.47
C ARG A 63 14.07 17.37 0.07
N GLU A 64 15.34 17.21 0.45
CA GLU A 64 16.42 18.10 0.03
C GLU A 64 16.55 18.12 -1.50
N SER A 65 16.58 19.29 -2.07
CA SER A 65 16.86 19.50 -3.50
C SER A 65 18.33 19.23 -3.76
N GLY A 66 18.67 18.12 -4.36
CA GLY A 66 20.07 17.80 -4.73
C GLY A 66 20.45 16.32 -4.63
N ASN A 67 19.70 15.51 -3.95
CA ASN A 67 19.98 14.07 -3.86
C ASN A 67 19.07 13.31 -4.84
N GLU A 68 19.44 13.30 -6.13
CA GLU A 68 18.65 12.67 -7.22
C GLU A 68 18.59 11.14 -7.15
N LYS A 69 19.36 10.51 -6.29
CA LYS A 69 19.34 9.04 -6.15
C LYS A 69 18.42 8.62 -5.01
N CYS A 70 17.19 8.24 -5.32
CA CYS A 70 16.37 7.44 -4.42
C CYS A 70 17.10 6.12 -4.13
N SER A 71 17.84 6.07 -3.04
CA SER A 71 18.47 4.86 -2.53
C SER A 71 17.81 4.46 -1.21
N TYR A 72 17.88 3.18 -0.87
CA TYR A 72 17.41 2.67 0.41
C TYR A 72 18.00 3.46 1.59
N ALA A 73 19.31 3.73 1.56
CA ALA A 73 20.01 4.47 2.62
C ALA A 73 19.48 5.91 2.76
N SER A 74 19.24 6.60 1.63
CA SER A 74 18.70 7.97 1.64
C SER A 74 17.26 8.02 2.18
N ASP A 75 16.40 7.09 1.76
CA ASP A 75 15.03 7.00 2.26
C ASP A 75 14.99 6.67 3.76
N TYR A 76 15.81 5.72 4.19
CA TYR A 76 15.96 5.35 5.60
C TYR A 76 16.43 6.53 6.46
N GLU A 77 17.45 7.28 6.00
CA GLU A 77 17.98 8.44 6.71
C GLU A 77 16.94 9.55 6.88
N ILE A 78 16.16 9.84 5.84
CA ILE A 78 15.10 10.84 5.88
C ILE A 78 14.06 10.49 6.95
N ILE A 79 13.55 9.26 6.93
CA ILE A 79 12.53 8.84 7.89
C ILE A 79 13.11 8.78 9.30
N SER A 80 14.34 8.33 9.46
CA SER A 80 15.04 8.29 10.75
C SER A 80 15.17 9.69 11.39
N LYS A 81 15.54 10.71 10.60
CA LYS A 81 15.60 12.11 11.05
C LYS A 81 14.24 12.63 11.48
N LEU A 82 13.20 12.37 10.67
CA LEU A 82 11.82 12.78 11.00
C LEU A 82 11.29 12.05 12.23
N LYS A 83 11.60 10.77 12.39
CA LYS A 83 11.24 10.00 13.59
C LYS A 83 11.91 10.58 14.84
N SER A 84 13.21 10.84 14.80
CA SER A 84 13.93 11.46 15.93
C SER A 84 13.34 12.83 16.30
N LEU A 85 12.89 13.61 15.31
CA LEU A 85 12.20 14.87 15.55
C LEU A 85 10.84 14.66 16.24
N ALA A 86 10.06 13.69 15.77
CA ALA A 86 8.76 13.33 16.35
C ALA A 86 8.91 12.90 17.82
N GLU A 87 9.88 12.04 18.11
CA GLU A 87 10.19 11.57 19.47
C GLU A 87 10.63 12.74 20.38
N LYS A 88 11.53 13.59 19.90
CA LYS A 88 12.00 14.78 20.62
C LYS A 88 10.86 15.71 21.02
N LEU A 89 9.92 15.93 20.10
CA LEU A 89 8.81 16.86 20.30
C LEU A 89 7.57 16.18 20.91
N ARG A 90 7.58 14.86 21.04
CA ARG A 90 6.44 14.04 21.50
C ARG A 90 5.18 14.29 20.69
N ILE A 91 5.32 14.23 19.37
CA ILE A 91 4.22 14.42 18.40
C ILE A 91 4.15 13.22 17.44
N CYS A 92 2.99 13.01 16.86
CA CYS A 92 2.85 12.11 15.71
C CYS A 92 3.18 12.89 14.43
N LEU A 93 4.06 12.35 13.58
CA LEU A 93 4.29 12.84 12.21
C LEU A 93 3.60 11.90 11.22
N LEU A 94 2.60 12.41 10.51
CA LEU A 94 1.94 11.70 9.42
C LEU A 94 2.50 12.19 8.07
N LEU A 95 3.19 11.31 7.38
CA LEU A 95 3.81 11.61 6.08
C LEU A 95 2.94 11.09 4.96
N VAL A 96 2.41 11.99 4.14
CA VAL A 96 1.65 11.59 2.94
C VAL A 96 2.62 11.30 1.79
N HIS A 97 2.43 10.16 1.14
CA HIS A 97 3.27 9.74 0.03
C HIS A 97 2.45 9.03 -1.05
N HIS A 98 2.96 8.98 -2.27
CA HIS A 98 2.27 8.29 -3.37
C HIS A 98 2.62 6.80 -3.39
N THR A 99 1.69 5.99 -3.88
CA THR A 99 1.94 4.61 -4.25
C THR A 99 2.40 4.50 -5.69
N ARG A 100 3.16 3.45 -6.02
CA ARG A 100 3.50 3.08 -7.39
C ARG A 100 2.25 2.60 -8.13
N LYS A 101 2.23 2.78 -9.44
CA LYS A 101 1.14 2.26 -10.29
C LYS A 101 1.19 0.74 -10.47
N GLN A 102 2.33 0.13 -10.21
CA GLN A 102 2.54 -1.30 -10.35
C GLN A 102 1.89 -2.02 -9.17
N GLN A 103 1.06 -3.01 -9.44
CA GLN A 103 0.49 -3.86 -8.42
C GLN A 103 1.56 -4.79 -7.85
N ALA A 104 1.56 -4.98 -6.54
CA ALA A 104 2.39 -5.91 -5.81
C ALA A 104 1.51 -6.91 -5.04
N GLU A 105 2.08 -8.06 -4.67
CA GLU A 105 1.38 -9.05 -3.82
C GLU A 105 1.13 -8.48 -2.43
N ASP A 106 2.17 -7.89 -1.83
CA ASP A 106 2.02 -7.06 -0.64
C ASP A 106 1.74 -5.62 -1.07
N ARG A 107 0.63 -5.06 -0.58
CA ARG A 107 0.24 -3.68 -0.89
C ARG A 107 1.23 -2.67 -0.34
N PHE A 108 1.90 -2.99 0.75
CA PHE A 108 2.91 -2.11 1.34
C PHE A 108 4.15 -1.96 0.44
N ASP A 109 4.43 -2.94 -0.41
CA ASP A 109 5.45 -2.83 -1.46
C ASP A 109 5.09 -1.82 -2.57
N MET A 110 3.84 -1.37 -2.62
CA MET A 110 3.40 -0.34 -3.56
C MET A 110 3.80 1.08 -3.13
N ILE A 111 4.28 1.29 -1.91
CA ILE A 111 4.74 2.61 -1.48
C ILE A 111 5.90 3.05 -2.39
N SER A 112 5.76 4.23 -2.99
CA SER A 112 6.76 4.77 -3.91
C SER A 112 8.05 5.08 -3.15
N GLY A 113 9.21 4.70 -3.71
CA GLY A 113 10.49 4.79 -3.03
C GLY A 113 11.07 3.41 -2.78
N THR A 114 11.81 3.26 -1.71
CA THR A 114 12.41 1.99 -1.29
C THR A 114 11.76 1.46 -0.01
N ASN A 115 11.98 0.20 0.30
CA ASN A 115 11.55 -0.38 1.58
C ASN A 115 12.18 0.32 2.80
N GLY A 116 13.16 1.20 2.58
CA GLY A 116 13.74 2.07 3.60
C GLY A 116 12.73 3.04 4.23
N LEU A 117 11.70 3.45 3.50
CA LEU A 117 10.63 4.30 4.05
C LEU A 117 9.82 3.57 5.12
N LEU A 118 9.47 2.30 4.89
CA LEU A 118 8.74 1.47 5.84
C LEU A 118 9.60 1.00 7.01
N GLY A 119 10.87 0.73 6.76
CA GLY A 119 11.76 0.15 7.77
C GLY A 119 11.91 0.97 9.04
N CYS A 120 11.75 2.28 8.98
CA CYS A 120 11.83 3.18 10.14
C CYS A 120 10.47 3.65 10.66
N ALA A 121 9.42 3.60 9.87
CA ALA A 121 8.09 4.03 10.27
C ALA A 121 7.52 3.12 11.37
N ASP A 122 6.75 3.67 12.30
CA ASP A 122 6.06 2.89 13.33
C ASP A 122 4.77 2.27 12.80
N GLY A 123 4.22 2.82 11.74
CA GLY A 123 3.08 2.28 11.03
C GLY A 123 2.92 2.85 9.64
N ALA A 124 2.16 2.17 8.82
CA ALA A 124 1.82 2.58 7.47
C ALA A 124 0.32 2.41 7.21
N LEU A 125 -0.22 3.32 6.42
CA LEU A 125 -1.62 3.33 6.01
C LEU A 125 -1.67 3.45 4.48
N ILE A 126 -2.34 2.51 3.82
CA ILE A 126 -2.50 2.53 2.36
C ILE A 126 -3.96 2.71 1.99
N LEU A 127 -4.30 3.91 1.50
CA LEU A 127 -5.62 4.22 0.99
C LEU A 127 -5.68 3.91 -0.50
N GLN A 128 -6.55 2.99 -0.90
CA GLN A 128 -6.71 2.57 -2.28
C GLN A 128 -8.16 2.65 -2.73
N LYS A 129 -8.36 3.11 -3.96
CA LYS A 129 -9.62 3.02 -4.69
C LYS A 129 -9.47 1.99 -5.79
N GLU A 130 -10.51 1.19 -6.04
CA GLU A 130 -10.52 0.20 -7.11
C GLU A 130 -10.34 0.86 -8.49
N PHE A 131 -11.04 1.98 -8.69
CA PHE A 131 -10.89 2.83 -9.86
C PHE A 131 -11.08 4.31 -9.47
N ARG A 132 -10.62 5.22 -10.31
CA ARG A 132 -10.53 6.65 -10.00
C ARG A 132 -11.85 7.28 -9.55
N THR A 133 -12.97 6.86 -10.12
CA THR A 133 -14.31 7.38 -9.83
C THR A 133 -15.06 6.60 -8.75
N ALA A 134 -14.45 5.53 -8.17
CA ALA A 134 -15.09 4.75 -7.12
C ALA A 134 -15.43 5.62 -5.91
N LYS A 135 -16.63 5.43 -5.36
CA LYS A 135 -17.08 6.06 -4.11
C LYS A 135 -16.63 5.28 -2.88
N THR A 136 -16.08 4.10 -3.08
CA THR A 136 -15.53 3.23 -2.04
C THR A 136 -14.01 3.19 -2.10
N ALA A 137 -13.38 2.92 -0.96
CA ALA A 137 -11.95 2.73 -0.83
C ALA A 137 -11.66 1.67 0.23
N THR A 138 -10.45 1.12 0.19
CA THR A 138 -9.90 0.33 1.29
C THR A 138 -8.75 1.10 1.92
N LEU A 139 -8.64 1.04 3.25
CA LEU A 139 -7.51 1.54 4.01
C LEU A 139 -6.86 0.35 4.72
N ASP A 140 -5.70 -0.07 4.21
CA ASP A 140 -4.88 -1.09 4.85
C ASP A 140 -3.95 -0.41 5.86
N ILE A 141 -3.90 -0.95 7.07
CA ILE A 141 -3.16 -0.40 8.20
C ILE A 141 -2.25 -1.50 8.73
N SER A 142 -0.95 -1.20 8.86
CA SER A 142 0.03 -2.05 9.51
C SER A 142 0.91 -1.22 10.43
N GLY A 143 1.33 -1.77 11.57
CA GLY A 143 2.15 -1.04 12.52
C GLY A 143 2.74 -1.95 13.59
N ARG A 144 3.78 -1.45 14.28
CA ARG A 144 4.52 -2.22 15.28
C ARG A 144 3.70 -2.55 16.53
N ASP A 145 2.81 -1.63 16.91
CA ASP A 145 2.07 -1.70 18.16
C ASP A 145 0.57 -1.95 17.95
N GLN A 146 0.17 -2.38 16.76
CA GLN A 146 -1.22 -2.66 16.43
C GLN A 146 -1.32 -3.85 15.47
N GLN A 147 -2.46 -4.54 15.53
CA GLN A 147 -2.76 -5.60 14.57
C GLN A 147 -2.98 -5.02 13.19
N ASP A 148 -2.54 -5.75 12.18
CA ASP A 148 -2.86 -5.44 10.80
C ASP A 148 -4.36 -5.49 10.59
N GLN A 149 -4.88 -4.49 9.89
CA GLN A 149 -6.31 -4.36 9.68
C GLN A 149 -6.62 -3.73 8.34
N ARG A 150 -7.79 -4.04 7.82
CA ARG A 150 -8.36 -3.39 6.65
C ARG A 150 -9.68 -2.75 6.98
N LEU A 151 -9.80 -1.50 6.62
CA LEU A 151 -11.02 -0.73 6.70
C LEU A 151 -11.62 -0.59 5.31
N TYR A 152 -12.91 -0.82 5.19
CA TYR A 152 -13.70 -0.55 3.99
C TYR A 152 -14.43 0.75 4.21
N LEU A 153 -14.23 1.67 3.29
CA LEU A 153 -14.68 3.04 3.42
C LEU A 153 -15.61 3.42 2.27
N SER A 154 -16.65 4.18 2.58
CA SER A 154 -17.47 4.88 1.59
C SER A 154 -17.26 6.39 1.71
N ARG A 155 -17.33 7.09 0.58
CA ARG A 155 -17.17 8.54 0.55
C ARG A 155 -18.52 9.22 0.49
N ASP A 156 -18.78 10.09 1.45
CA ASP A 156 -19.91 10.99 1.39
C ASP A 156 -19.67 12.06 0.29
N GLU A 157 -20.66 12.25 -0.58
CA GLU A 157 -20.52 13.16 -1.72
C GLU A 157 -20.71 14.63 -1.32
N GLN A 158 -21.41 14.91 -0.26
CA GLN A 158 -21.69 16.27 0.19
C GLN A 158 -20.53 16.81 1.04
N THR A 159 -20.16 16.04 2.07
CA THR A 159 -19.10 16.42 3.00
C THR A 159 -17.71 16.05 2.53
N LEU A 160 -17.59 15.14 1.54
CA LEU A 160 -16.34 14.54 1.07
C LEU A 160 -15.60 13.68 2.12
N ALA A 161 -16.22 13.43 3.26
CA ALA A 161 -15.67 12.61 4.32
C ALA A 161 -15.71 11.11 3.93
N TRP A 162 -14.78 10.34 4.49
CA TRP A 162 -14.78 8.90 4.39
C TRP A 162 -15.43 8.30 5.63
N ASN A 163 -16.48 7.50 5.42
CA ASN A 163 -17.18 6.79 6.48
C ASN A 163 -16.72 5.34 6.53
N LEU A 164 -16.54 4.82 7.74
CA LEU A 164 -16.20 3.42 7.95
C LEU A 164 -17.46 2.55 7.76
N GLU A 165 -17.40 1.63 6.81
CA GLU A 165 -18.46 0.66 6.55
C GLU A 165 -18.20 -0.67 7.27
N ARG A 166 -16.96 -1.16 7.20
CA ARG A 166 -16.58 -2.45 7.75
C ARG A 166 -15.10 -2.46 8.13
N LYS A 167 -14.76 -3.22 9.16
CA LYS A 167 -13.40 -3.47 9.63
C LYS A 167 -13.12 -4.96 9.61
N GLU A 168 -11.95 -5.34 9.08
CA GLU A 168 -11.38 -6.68 9.18
C GLU A 168 -10.08 -6.58 9.99
N THR A 169 -9.98 -7.34 11.08
CA THR A 169 -8.85 -7.30 12.03
C THR A 169 -8.05 -8.59 12.08
N GLU A 170 -8.55 -9.67 11.51
CA GLU A 170 -7.85 -10.94 11.50
C GLU A 170 -6.94 -11.06 10.29
N LEU A 171 -5.83 -11.77 10.54
CA LEU A 171 -4.90 -12.20 9.52
C LEU A 171 -5.65 -12.54 8.24
N TRP A 172 -5.31 -11.85 7.19
CA TRP A 172 -5.86 -12.04 5.87
C TRP A 172 -5.83 -13.51 5.47
N ASN A 173 -6.86 -14.24 5.80
CA ASN A 173 -7.30 -15.31 4.96
C ASN A 173 -7.98 -14.64 3.76
N ALA A 174 -7.19 -14.08 2.84
CA ALA A 174 -7.71 -13.79 1.52
C ALA A 174 -8.49 -15.03 1.09
N PRO A 175 -9.75 -14.88 0.61
CA PRO A 175 -10.47 -16.05 0.12
C PRO A 175 -9.55 -16.78 -0.83
N PRO A 176 -9.49 -18.13 -0.76
CA PRO A 176 -8.56 -18.90 -1.57
C PRO A 176 -8.62 -18.42 -3.00
N ASP A 177 -7.48 -18.16 -3.62
CA ASP A 177 -7.46 -17.74 -5.01
C ASP A 177 -8.15 -18.82 -5.85
N PRO A 178 -9.26 -18.52 -6.55
CA PRO A 178 -10.02 -19.55 -7.28
C PRO A 178 -9.16 -20.31 -8.27
N VAL A 179 -8.14 -19.68 -8.85
CA VAL A 179 -7.22 -20.33 -9.78
C VAL A 179 -6.29 -21.29 -9.04
N LEU A 180 -5.72 -20.87 -7.90
CA LEU A 180 -4.86 -21.74 -7.10
C LEU A 180 -5.65 -22.92 -6.52
N SER A 181 -6.88 -22.67 -6.06
CA SER A 181 -7.79 -23.74 -5.58
C SER A 181 -8.15 -24.73 -6.69
N ALA A 182 -8.40 -24.26 -7.91
CA ALA A 182 -8.66 -25.12 -9.07
C ALA A 182 -7.41 -25.95 -9.43
N VAL A 183 -6.22 -25.36 -9.38
CA VAL A 183 -4.95 -26.09 -9.57
C VAL A 183 -4.77 -27.15 -8.47
N ALA A 184 -5.07 -26.84 -7.21
CA ALA A 184 -5.00 -27.79 -6.11
C ALA A 184 -5.98 -28.95 -6.25
N SER A 185 -7.11 -28.75 -6.92
CA SER A 185 -8.05 -29.81 -7.25
C SER A 185 -7.58 -30.68 -8.42
N LEU A 186 -6.74 -30.15 -9.31
CA LEU A 186 -6.20 -30.87 -10.46
C LEU A 186 -4.99 -31.73 -10.10
N VAL A 187 -4.14 -31.26 -9.17
CA VAL A 187 -2.90 -31.91 -8.74
C VAL A 187 -3.01 -32.21 -7.24
N THR A 188 -3.14 -33.51 -6.92
CA THR A 188 -3.40 -34.06 -5.58
C THR A 188 -2.33 -35.06 -5.20
N PRO A 189 -2.28 -35.53 -3.94
CA PRO A 189 -1.40 -36.65 -3.53
C PRO A 189 -1.58 -37.92 -4.37
N GLU A 190 -2.79 -38.15 -4.91
CA GLU A 190 -3.11 -39.32 -5.77
C GLU A 190 -2.74 -39.05 -7.23
N ASN A 191 -2.86 -37.77 -7.69
CA ASN A 191 -2.49 -37.33 -9.03
C ASN A 191 -1.37 -36.30 -8.94
N THR A 192 -0.15 -36.77 -8.74
CA THR A 192 1.00 -35.94 -8.32
C THR A 192 1.58 -35.07 -9.40
N LYS A 193 1.16 -35.20 -10.67
CA LYS A 193 1.75 -34.44 -11.76
C LYS A 193 0.74 -34.15 -12.86
N TRP A 194 0.73 -32.89 -13.30
CA TRP A 194 0.03 -32.47 -14.51
C TRP A 194 1.02 -31.79 -15.48
N CYS A 195 0.86 -32.01 -16.78
CA CYS A 195 1.72 -31.42 -17.81
C CYS A 195 0.91 -31.11 -19.07
N GLY A 196 1.08 -29.92 -19.60
CA GLY A 196 0.38 -29.49 -20.82
C GLY A 196 0.70 -28.04 -21.21
N SER A 197 0.04 -27.56 -22.25
CA SER A 197 0.09 -26.16 -22.66
C SER A 197 -0.77 -25.26 -21.77
N SER A 198 -0.58 -23.94 -21.87
CA SER A 198 -1.44 -22.97 -21.17
C SER A 198 -2.91 -23.08 -21.56
N THR A 199 -3.19 -23.47 -22.82
CA THR A 199 -4.56 -23.65 -23.33
C THR A 199 -5.21 -24.89 -22.73
N GLU A 200 -4.47 -25.99 -22.67
CA GLU A 200 -4.94 -27.23 -22.02
C GLU A 200 -5.16 -27.05 -20.53
N LEU A 201 -4.29 -26.29 -19.87
CA LEU A 201 -4.49 -25.95 -18.44
C LEU A 201 -5.75 -25.12 -18.23
N ALA A 202 -5.99 -24.10 -19.02
CA ALA A 202 -7.19 -23.27 -18.92
C ALA A 202 -8.47 -24.11 -19.10
N ALA A 203 -8.47 -25.05 -20.04
CA ALA A 203 -9.56 -26.00 -20.25
C ALA A 203 -9.73 -26.95 -19.07
N ALA A 204 -8.63 -27.51 -18.55
CA ALA A 204 -8.66 -28.43 -17.41
C ALA A 204 -9.16 -27.77 -16.11
N LEU A 205 -8.87 -26.46 -15.91
CA LEU A 205 -9.33 -25.71 -14.76
C LEU A 205 -10.76 -25.15 -14.93
N GLY A 206 -11.34 -25.23 -16.13
CA GLY A 206 -12.66 -24.65 -16.43
C GLY A 206 -12.72 -23.14 -16.23
N THR A 207 -11.60 -22.42 -16.39
CA THR A 207 -11.51 -20.98 -16.16
C THR A 207 -11.80 -20.17 -17.42
N GLU A 208 -12.47 -19.01 -17.25
CA GLU A 208 -12.68 -18.04 -18.34
C GLU A 208 -11.43 -17.20 -18.66
N LEU A 209 -10.35 -17.36 -17.89
CA LEU A 209 -9.11 -16.63 -18.12
C LEU A 209 -8.46 -17.05 -19.44
N LYS A 210 -7.99 -16.08 -20.21
CA LYS A 210 -7.18 -16.34 -21.39
C LYS A 210 -5.89 -17.08 -21.00
N PRO A 211 -5.40 -18.04 -21.81
CA PRO A 211 -4.21 -18.86 -21.48
C PRO A 211 -2.97 -18.05 -21.06
N ASN A 212 -2.74 -16.89 -21.70
CA ASN A 212 -1.61 -16.01 -21.35
C ASN A 212 -1.81 -15.34 -19.97
N ALA A 213 -3.02 -14.91 -19.65
CA ALA A 213 -3.34 -14.30 -18.37
C ALA A 213 -3.23 -15.36 -17.23
N LEU A 214 -3.70 -16.58 -17.48
CA LEU A 214 -3.54 -17.70 -16.55
C LEU A 214 -2.06 -17.99 -16.25
N SER A 215 -1.22 -18.11 -17.30
CA SER A 215 0.21 -18.37 -17.12
C SER A 215 0.91 -17.23 -16.37
N MET A 216 0.57 -15.98 -16.68
CA MET A 216 1.14 -14.83 -15.97
C MET A 216 0.73 -14.82 -14.48
N ARG A 217 -0.53 -15.13 -14.18
CA ARG A 217 -1.02 -15.21 -12.81
C ARG A 217 -0.33 -16.33 -12.02
N LEU A 218 -0.16 -17.52 -12.63
CA LEU A 218 0.55 -18.62 -11.98
C LEU A 218 2.04 -18.36 -11.79
N ASN A 219 2.71 -17.68 -12.74
CA ASN A 219 4.10 -17.24 -12.54
C ASN A 219 4.26 -16.32 -11.34
N ILE A 220 3.36 -15.34 -11.18
CA ILE A 220 3.40 -14.38 -10.06
C ILE A 220 3.13 -15.09 -8.74
N ARG A 221 2.27 -16.12 -8.74
CA ARG A 221 1.81 -16.81 -7.53
C ARG A 221 2.41 -18.19 -7.33
N ALA A 222 3.50 -18.51 -8.04
CA ALA A 222 4.16 -19.82 -7.94
C ALA A 222 4.64 -20.14 -6.52
N ALA A 223 5.22 -19.16 -5.83
CA ALA A 223 5.66 -19.31 -4.45
C ALA A 223 4.48 -19.60 -3.50
N LYS A 224 3.35 -18.90 -3.68
CA LYS A 224 2.14 -19.11 -2.88
C LYS A 224 1.50 -20.49 -3.16
N LEU A 225 1.50 -20.94 -4.41
CA LEU A 225 1.03 -22.27 -4.79
C LEU A 225 1.86 -23.38 -4.13
N GLU A 226 3.19 -23.20 -4.04
CA GLU A 226 4.09 -24.11 -3.36
C GLU A 226 3.87 -24.09 -1.84
N GLN A 227 3.74 -22.91 -1.24
CA GLN A 227 3.59 -22.73 0.21
C GLN A 227 2.24 -23.22 0.73
N ASP A 228 1.13 -22.84 0.07
CA ASP A 228 -0.23 -23.08 0.59
C ASP A 228 -0.79 -24.44 0.15
N TYR A 229 -0.34 -24.97 -1.00
CA TYR A 229 -0.91 -26.18 -1.62
C TYR A 229 0.13 -27.28 -1.88
N HIS A 230 1.41 -27.06 -1.58
CA HIS A 230 2.50 -27.98 -1.86
C HIS A 230 2.61 -28.37 -3.34
N ILE A 231 2.32 -27.44 -4.24
CA ILE A 231 2.37 -27.67 -5.70
C ILE A 231 3.42 -26.75 -6.31
N ARG A 232 4.43 -27.35 -6.91
CA ARG A 232 5.44 -26.63 -7.68
C ARG A 232 4.95 -26.37 -9.09
N TYR A 233 5.04 -25.11 -9.52
CA TYR A 233 4.75 -24.66 -10.86
C TYR A 233 6.03 -24.38 -11.62
N GLU A 234 6.16 -24.98 -12.82
CA GLU A 234 7.27 -24.74 -13.74
C GLU A 234 6.72 -24.42 -15.13
N SER A 235 7.37 -23.49 -15.83
CA SER A 235 7.02 -23.12 -17.20
C SER A 235 8.25 -23.17 -18.09
N ILE A 236 8.30 -24.17 -18.97
CA ILE A 236 9.46 -24.48 -19.83
C ILE A 236 9.11 -24.16 -21.28
N ARG A 237 10.07 -23.55 -21.99
CA ARG A 237 9.93 -23.34 -23.43
C ARG A 237 10.47 -24.55 -24.18
N THR A 238 9.62 -25.20 -24.96
CA THR A 238 9.96 -26.34 -25.81
C THR A 238 9.90 -25.94 -27.29
N HIS A 239 10.37 -26.78 -28.20
CA HIS A 239 10.23 -26.57 -29.64
C HIS A 239 8.76 -26.50 -30.11
N ALA A 240 7.85 -27.17 -29.39
CA ALA A 240 6.40 -27.18 -29.65
C ALA A 240 5.63 -26.02 -28.97
N GLY A 241 6.33 -25.12 -28.22
CA GLY A 241 5.71 -24.02 -27.51
C GLY A 241 6.02 -24.02 -26.02
N ARG A 242 5.25 -23.26 -25.24
CA ARG A 242 5.40 -23.18 -23.79
C ARG A 242 4.64 -24.34 -23.12
N GLN A 243 5.33 -25.10 -22.29
CA GLN A 243 4.79 -26.21 -21.49
C GLN A 243 4.78 -25.86 -20.02
N ILE A 244 3.65 -26.11 -19.36
CA ILE A 244 3.46 -25.96 -17.91
C ILE A 244 3.54 -27.33 -17.26
N ILE A 245 4.27 -27.40 -16.18
CA ILE A 245 4.39 -28.58 -15.33
C ILE A 245 3.96 -28.21 -13.93
N LEU A 246 3.01 -28.93 -13.37
CA LEU A 246 2.56 -28.84 -11.99
C LEU A 246 2.94 -30.12 -11.29
N THR A 247 3.61 -30.04 -10.14
CA THR A 247 4.09 -31.21 -9.39
C THR A 247 3.73 -31.08 -7.92
N TYR A 248 3.02 -32.06 -7.37
CA TYR A 248 2.75 -32.14 -5.94
C TYR A 248 4.03 -32.50 -5.19
N LEU A 249 4.35 -31.70 -4.17
CA LEU A 249 5.51 -31.89 -3.29
C LEU A 249 5.07 -32.68 -2.05
N ARG A 250 5.78 -33.78 -1.73
CA ARG A 250 5.54 -34.58 -0.53
C ARG A 250 6.17 -33.94 0.70
#